data_be4bbe044523eb8bb74a74f58170837a
#
_entry.id   be4bbe044523eb8bb74a74f58170837a
#
_cell.length_a   1.000
_cell.length_b   1.000
_cell.length_c   1.000
_cell.angle_alpha   90.00
_cell.angle_beta   90.00
_cell.angle_gamma   90.00
#
_symmetry.space_group_name_H-M   'P 1'
#
loop_
_entity.id
_entity.type
_entity.pdbx_description
1 polymer ?
#
loop_
_entity_poly.entity_id
_entity_poly.type
_entity_poly.pdbx_seq_one_letter_code
_entity_poly.pdbx_strand_id
1 'polypeptide(L)'
;MILDSYSKEIVGWCVGDSLRTEYPLEALKMELKRLDGKGHNLIHHSDRGTQYASSEYVRLLRDNGIRISMTETGDPRDNAQAERINNTMKNELLKGKTFTSMEEVINEVAKTVNFYNNRRPHMSINNMTPVQAAACVGEITKKWHSYQESKVGNIIYLHIVEL
;
A
#
# COMPACT_ATOMS: atom_id res chain seq x y z
N MET A 1 0.94 -3.50 -5.03
CA MET A 1 -0.06 -2.57 -4.42
C MET A 1 0.66 -1.50 -3.62
N ILE A 2 0.04 -0.33 -3.43
CA ILE A 2 0.51 0.77 -2.58
C ILE A 2 -0.52 0.99 -1.49
N LEU A 3 -0.06 1.04 -0.23
CA LEU A 3 -0.90 1.18 0.96
C LEU A 3 -0.61 2.51 1.64
N ASP A 4 -1.63 3.29 1.94
CA ASP A 4 -1.50 4.42 2.85
C ASP A 4 -1.39 3.93 4.29
N SER A 5 -0.28 4.26 4.94
CA SER A 5 0.04 3.82 6.30
C SER A 5 -0.89 4.40 7.36
N TYR A 6 -1.48 5.55 7.13
CA TYR A 6 -2.41 6.20 8.05
C TYR A 6 -3.80 5.55 7.99
N SER A 7 -4.43 5.59 6.82
CA SER A 7 -5.80 5.10 6.62
C SER A 7 -5.91 3.60 6.40
N LYS A 8 -4.80 2.92 6.05
CA LYS A 8 -4.76 1.54 5.56
C LYS A 8 -5.45 1.35 4.20
N GLU A 9 -5.69 2.42 3.48
CA GLU A 9 -6.29 2.39 2.16
C GLU A 9 -5.30 1.85 1.12
N ILE A 10 -5.73 0.95 0.25
CA ILE A 10 -4.99 0.59 -0.96
C ILE A 10 -5.22 1.70 -1.97
N VAL A 11 -4.19 2.51 -2.20
CA VAL A 11 -4.27 3.73 -3.01
C VAL A 11 -3.76 3.56 -4.43
N GLY A 12 -3.01 2.50 -4.68
CA GLY A 12 -2.55 2.12 -6.01
C GLY A 12 -2.36 0.61 -6.11
N TRP A 13 -2.68 0.04 -7.26
CA TRP A 13 -2.48 -1.38 -7.50
C TRP A 13 -2.32 -1.68 -9.00
N CYS A 14 -1.60 -2.72 -9.28
CA CYS A 14 -1.49 -3.30 -10.61
C CYS A 14 -1.29 -4.81 -10.45
N VAL A 15 -1.81 -5.58 -11.39
CA VAL A 15 -1.59 -7.03 -11.50
C VAL A 15 -0.59 -7.26 -12.62
N GLY A 16 0.41 -8.10 -12.37
CA GLY A 16 1.40 -8.48 -13.34
C GLY A 16 1.73 -9.96 -13.25
N ASP A 17 2.31 -10.49 -14.31
CA ASP A 17 2.77 -11.88 -14.43
C ASP A 17 4.27 -12.06 -14.10
N SER A 18 4.90 -10.99 -13.69
CA SER A 18 6.35 -10.94 -13.44
C SER A 18 6.71 -9.79 -12.49
N LEU A 19 7.99 -9.70 -12.09
CA LEU A 19 8.53 -8.63 -11.24
C LEU A 19 9.08 -7.44 -12.05
N ARG A 20 8.50 -7.13 -13.20
CA ARG A 20 8.93 -6.00 -14.03
C ARG A 20 8.56 -4.67 -13.39
N THR A 21 9.42 -3.67 -13.59
CA THR A 21 9.25 -2.31 -13.05
C THR A 21 7.97 -1.61 -13.52
N GLU A 22 7.45 -1.98 -14.69
CA GLU A 22 6.22 -1.39 -15.26
C GLU A 22 4.98 -1.55 -14.35
N TYR A 23 4.83 -2.68 -13.65
CA TYR A 23 3.68 -2.90 -12.77
C TYR A 23 3.67 -2.02 -11.52
N PRO A 24 4.76 -1.91 -10.75
CA PRO A 24 4.79 -0.94 -9.66
C PRO A 24 4.71 0.50 -10.14
N LEU A 25 5.20 0.84 -11.36
CA LEU A 25 5.02 2.16 -11.95
C LEU A 25 3.54 2.47 -12.22
N GLU A 26 2.77 1.53 -12.75
CA GLU A 26 1.32 1.73 -12.97
C GLU A 26 0.58 1.93 -11.64
N ALA A 27 0.91 1.15 -10.62
CA ALA A 27 0.36 1.35 -9.27
C ALA A 27 0.70 2.74 -8.72
N LEU A 28 1.95 3.21 -8.90
CA LEU A 28 2.38 4.54 -8.48
C LEU A 28 1.67 5.65 -9.26
N LYS A 29 1.52 5.51 -10.57
CA LYS A 29 0.77 6.47 -11.40
C LYS A 29 -0.69 6.60 -10.95
N MET A 30 -1.32 5.52 -10.54
CA MET A 30 -2.68 5.53 -9.98
C MET A 30 -2.74 6.41 -8.72
N GLU A 31 -1.81 6.27 -7.80
CA GLU A 31 -1.74 7.08 -6.58
C GLU A 31 -1.40 8.55 -6.89
N LEU A 32 -0.43 8.81 -7.76
CA LEU A 32 -0.06 10.17 -8.14
C LEU A 32 -1.23 10.94 -8.76
N LYS A 33 -2.05 10.27 -9.57
CA LYS A 33 -3.27 10.86 -10.13
C LYS A 33 -4.28 11.24 -9.03
N ARG A 34 -4.36 10.46 -7.97
CA ARG A 34 -5.24 10.73 -6.81
C ARG A 34 -4.73 11.91 -5.97
N LEU A 35 -3.41 12.03 -5.83
CA LEU A 35 -2.76 13.08 -5.03
C LEU A 35 -2.90 14.48 -5.63
N ASP A 36 -3.11 14.61 -6.93
CA ASP A 36 -3.27 15.89 -7.64
C ASP A 36 -2.21 16.93 -7.25
N GLY A 37 -0.94 16.54 -7.31
CA GLY A 37 0.20 17.40 -6.98
C GLY A 37 0.45 17.65 -5.48
N LYS A 38 -0.23 16.95 -4.57
CA LYS A 38 -0.10 17.11 -3.11
C LYS A 38 0.92 16.17 -2.45
N GLY A 39 1.90 15.68 -3.20
CA GLY A 39 2.88 14.68 -2.72
C GLY A 39 3.98 15.19 -1.79
N HIS A 40 4.11 16.50 -1.56
CA HIS A 40 5.28 17.13 -0.94
C HIS A 40 5.64 16.68 0.49
N ASN A 41 4.73 16.08 1.23
CA ASN A 41 4.97 15.58 2.58
C ASN A 41 4.94 14.05 2.70
N LEU A 42 4.84 13.34 1.58
CA LEU A 42 4.78 11.89 1.59
C LEU A 42 6.18 11.27 1.65
N ILE A 43 6.26 10.14 2.32
CA ILE A 43 7.39 9.23 2.25
C ILE A 43 6.90 7.94 1.63
N HIS A 44 7.54 7.58 0.51
CA HIS A 44 7.34 6.29 -0.12
C HIS A 44 8.33 5.29 0.46
N HIS A 45 7.83 4.30 1.19
CA HIS A 45 8.65 3.25 1.79
C HIS A 45 8.47 1.94 1.03
N SER A 46 9.59 1.30 0.67
CA SER A 46 9.61 0.01 -0.02
C SER A 46 10.72 -0.89 0.55
N ASP A 47 10.66 -2.17 0.22
CA ASP A 47 11.84 -3.02 0.31
C ASP A 47 12.88 -2.64 -0.76
N ARG A 48 14.01 -3.39 -0.78
CA ARG A 48 15.09 -3.18 -1.75
C ARG A 48 14.89 -3.91 -3.07
N GLY A 49 13.66 -4.18 -3.45
CA GLY A 49 13.38 -4.78 -4.75
C GLY A 49 13.94 -3.92 -5.90
N THR A 50 14.57 -4.58 -6.88
CA THR A 50 15.23 -3.88 -8.01
C THR A 50 14.27 -3.01 -8.80
N GLN A 51 12.99 -3.36 -8.86
CA GLN A 51 11.92 -2.61 -9.51
C GLN A 51 11.70 -1.23 -8.85
N TYR A 52 11.87 -1.12 -7.51
CA TYR A 52 11.70 0.14 -6.76
C TYR A 52 12.96 1.00 -6.77
N ALA A 53 14.12 0.36 -6.99
CA ALA A 53 15.40 1.05 -7.16
C ALA A 53 15.65 1.49 -8.62
N SER A 54 14.75 1.18 -9.55
CA SER A 54 14.91 1.56 -10.96
C SER A 54 14.92 3.08 -11.12
N SER A 55 15.73 3.57 -12.07
CA SER A 55 15.86 5.02 -12.32
C SER A 55 14.53 5.68 -12.67
N GLU A 56 13.66 4.98 -13.38
CA GLU A 56 12.33 5.48 -13.78
C GLU A 56 11.41 5.63 -12.56
N TYR A 57 11.37 4.62 -11.68
CA TYR A 57 10.57 4.65 -10.46
C TYR A 57 11.02 5.76 -9.51
N VAL A 58 12.33 5.85 -9.26
CA VAL A 58 12.93 6.88 -8.42
C VAL A 58 12.70 8.28 -8.97
N ARG A 59 12.84 8.45 -10.31
CA ARG A 59 12.57 9.74 -10.96
C ARG A 59 11.12 10.15 -10.79
N LEU A 60 10.16 9.23 -11.01
CA LEU A 60 8.74 9.53 -10.89
C LEU A 60 8.37 10.00 -9.46
N LEU A 61 8.93 9.39 -8.42
CA LEU A 61 8.75 9.84 -7.04
C LEU A 61 9.31 11.24 -6.80
N ARG A 62 10.55 11.49 -7.24
CA ARG A 62 11.23 12.78 -7.07
C ARG A 62 10.53 13.92 -7.80
N ASP A 63 10.10 13.69 -9.04
CA ASP A 63 9.38 14.67 -9.86
C ASP A 63 8.06 15.10 -9.22
N ASN A 64 7.48 14.23 -8.37
CA ASN A 64 6.27 14.52 -7.59
C ASN A 64 6.54 14.94 -6.13
N GLY A 65 7.78 15.24 -5.78
CA GLY A 65 8.16 15.73 -4.45
C GLY A 65 8.03 14.71 -3.32
N ILE A 66 7.95 13.41 -3.64
CA ILE A 66 7.81 12.31 -2.68
C ILE A 66 9.21 11.87 -2.21
N ARG A 67 9.40 11.82 -0.92
CA ARG A 67 10.64 11.31 -0.31
C ARG A 67 10.69 9.79 -0.40
N ILE A 68 11.89 9.25 -0.57
CA ILE A 68 12.10 7.81 -0.71
C ILE A 68 12.73 7.27 0.56
N SER A 69 12.19 6.17 1.06
CA SER A 69 12.73 5.36 2.15
C SER A 69 12.74 3.90 1.71
N MET A 70 13.79 3.18 2.06
CA MET A 70 13.89 1.74 1.80
C MET A 70 14.29 1.02 3.08
N THR A 71 13.91 -0.24 3.22
CA THR A 71 14.34 -1.09 4.34
C THR A 71 15.87 -1.14 4.41
N GLU A 72 16.45 -1.03 5.59
CA GLU A 72 17.90 -1.14 5.77
C GLU A 72 18.37 -2.59 5.70
N THR A 73 17.54 -3.48 6.21
CA THR A 73 17.79 -4.93 6.25
C THR A 73 16.68 -5.67 5.50
N GLY A 74 16.88 -6.94 5.20
CA GLY A 74 15.81 -7.82 4.69
C GLY A 74 14.85 -8.29 5.79
N ASP A 75 14.79 -7.61 6.94
CA ASP A 75 13.94 -7.99 8.06
C ASP A 75 12.45 -7.72 7.72
N PRO A 76 11.59 -8.74 7.75
CA PRO A 76 10.15 -8.58 7.51
C PRO A 76 9.48 -7.51 8.39
N ARG A 77 10.02 -7.25 9.56
CA ARG A 77 9.49 -6.23 10.49
C ARG A 77 9.59 -4.82 9.92
N ASP A 78 10.56 -4.56 9.05
CA ASP A 78 10.75 -3.26 8.40
C ASP A 78 9.60 -2.94 7.43
N ASN A 79 8.88 -3.97 6.91
CA ASN A 79 7.75 -3.83 6.00
C ASN A 79 6.49 -4.58 6.46
N ALA A 80 6.30 -4.70 7.77
CA ALA A 80 5.21 -5.49 8.39
C ALA A 80 3.78 -5.08 7.93
N GLN A 81 3.58 -3.84 7.50
CA GLN A 81 2.28 -3.40 6.99
C GLN A 81 2.01 -3.97 5.60
N ALA A 82 3.01 -3.97 4.73
CA ALA A 82 2.94 -4.57 3.41
C ALA A 82 2.68 -6.09 3.50
N GLU A 83 3.40 -6.79 4.38
CA GLU A 83 3.18 -8.21 4.59
C GLU A 83 1.77 -8.53 5.10
N ARG A 84 1.25 -7.71 6.02
CA ARG A 84 -0.10 -7.90 6.54
C ARG A 84 -1.16 -7.74 5.47
N ILE A 85 -1.06 -6.73 4.60
CA ILE A 85 -2.03 -6.56 3.52
C ILE A 85 -1.92 -7.68 2.49
N ASN A 86 -0.70 -8.15 2.16
CA ASN A 86 -0.50 -9.32 1.31
C ASN A 86 -1.21 -10.56 1.86
N ASN A 87 -1.02 -10.83 3.14
CA ASN A 87 -1.68 -11.96 3.79
C ASN A 87 -3.21 -11.82 3.74
N THR A 88 -3.74 -10.61 3.99
CA THR A 88 -5.18 -10.36 3.87
C THR A 88 -5.68 -10.59 2.46
N MET A 89 -5.01 -10.05 1.45
CA MET A 89 -5.42 -10.22 0.05
C MET A 89 -5.34 -11.68 -0.39
N LYS A 90 -4.20 -12.35 -0.18
CA LYS A 90 -3.96 -13.73 -0.65
C LYS A 90 -4.76 -14.77 0.15
N ASN A 91 -4.72 -14.68 1.47
CA ASN A 91 -5.16 -15.76 2.35
C ASN A 91 -6.57 -15.57 2.91
N GLU A 92 -7.13 -14.36 2.87
CA GLU A 92 -8.50 -14.12 3.29
C GLU A 92 -9.42 -13.87 2.08
N LEU A 93 -9.09 -12.87 1.24
CA LEU A 93 -10.02 -12.35 0.24
C LEU A 93 -9.96 -13.07 -1.11
N LEU A 94 -8.80 -13.56 -1.53
CA LEU A 94 -8.60 -14.29 -2.78
C LEU A 94 -8.45 -15.80 -2.59
N LYS A 95 -8.46 -16.27 -1.35
CA LYS A 95 -8.27 -17.70 -1.03
C LYS A 95 -9.26 -18.59 -1.74
N GLY A 96 -8.75 -19.66 -2.36
CA GLY A 96 -9.56 -20.66 -3.04
C GLY A 96 -10.11 -20.24 -4.40
N LYS A 97 -9.79 -19.04 -4.88
CA LYS A 97 -10.16 -18.61 -6.23
C LYS A 97 -9.15 -19.14 -7.24
N THR A 98 -9.65 -19.59 -8.37
CA THR A 98 -8.86 -20.00 -9.53
C THR A 98 -9.25 -19.12 -10.71
N PHE A 99 -8.30 -18.76 -11.53
CA PHE A 99 -8.49 -17.85 -12.65
C PHE A 99 -8.02 -18.50 -13.94
N THR A 100 -8.73 -18.25 -15.02
CA THR A 100 -8.42 -18.78 -16.35
C THR A 100 -7.78 -17.74 -17.27
N SER A 101 -7.86 -16.46 -16.91
CA SER A 101 -7.28 -15.37 -17.68
C SER A 101 -6.78 -14.23 -16.77
N MET A 102 -5.87 -13.43 -17.30
CA MET A 102 -5.37 -12.21 -16.63
C MET A 102 -6.52 -11.21 -16.40
N GLU A 103 -7.46 -11.12 -17.31
CA GLU A 103 -8.63 -10.24 -17.19
C GLU A 103 -9.49 -10.61 -15.98
N GLU A 104 -9.71 -11.90 -15.76
CA GLU A 104 -10.42 -12.39 -14.55
C GLU A 104 -9.68 -12.01 -13.28
N VAL A 105 -8.35 -12.15 -13.25
CA VAL A 105 -7.52 -11.73 -12.09
C VAL A 105 -7.68 -10.25 -11.83
N ILE A 106 -7.51 -9.41 -12.85
CA ILE A 106 -7.63 -7.95 -12.74
C ILE A 106 -9.01 -7.56 -12.20
N ASN A 107 -10.07 -8.11 -12.77
CA ASN A 107 -11.43 -7.82 -12.35
C ASN A 107 -11.69 -8.25 -10.90
N GLU A 108 -11.15 -9.39 -10.48
CA GLU A 108 -11.34 -9.88 -9.13
C GLU A 108 -10.50 -9.09 -8.10
N VAL A 109 -9.27 -8.72 -8.45
CA VAL A 109 -8.45 -7.82 -7.62
C VAL A 109 -9.12 -6.46 -7.47
N ALA A 110 -9.69 -5.89 -8.54
CA ALA A 110 -10.45 -4.63 -8.47
C ALA A 110 -11.62 -4.71 -7.49
N LYS A 111 -12.43 -5.78 -7.56
CA LYS A 111 -13.54 -6.02 -6.62
C LYS A 111 -13.04 -6.18 -5.18
N THR A 112 -11.94 -6.90 -5.01
CA THR A 112 -11.33 -7.19 -3.72
C THR A 112 -10.77 -5.93 -3.07
N VAL A 113 -10.07 -5.08 -3.84
CA VAL A 113 -9.59 -3.77 -3.37
C VAL A 113 -10.76 -2.87 -2.99
N ASN A 114 -11.79 -2.82 -3.83
CA ASN A 114 -12.99 -2.04 -3.51
C ASN A 114 -13.67 -2.53 -2.21
N PHE A 115 -13.82 -3.84 -2.02
CA PHE A 115 -14.34 -4.41 -0.78
C PHE A 115 -13.44 -4.07 0.41
N TYR A 116 -12.13 -4.25 0.29
CA TYR A 116 -11.16 -3.94 1.33
C TYR A 116 -11.25 -2.48 1.77
N ASN A 117 -11.24 -1.55 0.83
CA ASN A 117 -11.25 -0.13 1.11
C ASN A 117 -12.59 0.38 1.69
N ASN A 118 -13.72 -0.14 1.20
CA ASN A 118 -15.04 0.42 1.51
C ASN A 118 -15.87 -0.41 2.50
N ARG A 119 -15.56 -1.69 2.72
CA ARG A 119 -16.40 -2.60 3.49
C ARG A 119 -15.69 -3.30 4.63
N ARG A 120 -14.36 -3.47 4.56
CA ARG A 120 -13.62 -4.21 5.58
C ARG A 120 -13.18 -3.28 6.72
N PRO A 121 -13.70 -3.46 7.96
CA PRO A 121 -13.24 -2.67 9.11
C PRO A 121 -11.87 -3.16 9.60
N HIS A 122 -11.08 -2.25 10.16
CA HIS A 122 -9.77 -2.54 10.71
C HIS A 122 -9.63 -2.05 12.16
N MET A 123 -9.19 -2.94 13.04
CA MET A 123 -8.98 -2.60 14.45
C MET A 123 -7.92 -1.52 14.66
N SER A 124 -6.89 -1.47 13.80
CA SER A 124 -5.82 -0.48 13.88
C SER A 124 -6.26 0.96 13.52
N ILE A 125 -7.43 1.13 12.97
CA ILE A 125 -8.06 2.42 12.64
C ILE A 125 -9.45 2.52 13.26
N ASN A 126 -9.59 2.10 14.52
CA ASN A 126 -10.81 2.20 15.32
C ASN A 126 -12.03 1.48 14.72
N ASN A 127 -11.85 0.34 14.06
CA ASN A 127 -12.87 -0.41 13.33
C ASN A 127 -13.54 0.37 12.17
N MET A 128 -12.94 1.45 11.72
CA MET A 128 -13.34 2.12 10.48
C MET A 128 -12.90 1.30 9.25
N THR A 129 -13.54 1.55 8.13
CA THR A 129 -13.00 1.14 6.83
C THR A 129 -11.87 2.08 6.42
N PRO A 130 -10.94 1.66 5.55
CA PRO A 130 -9.88 2.52 5.04
C PRO A 130 -10.37 3.86 4.49
N VAL A 131 -11.43 3.86 3.68
CA VAL A 131 -12.03 5.10 3.14
C VAL A 131 -12.58 6.01 4.24
N GLN A 132 -13.18 5.46 5.29
CA GLN A 132 -13.63 6.26 6.44
C GLN A 132 -12.45 6.87 7.18
N ALA A 133 -11.38 6.11 7.39
CA ALA A 133 -10.17 6.58 8.04
C ALA A 133 -9.44 7.65 7.21
N ALA A 134 -9.43 7.53 5.88
CA ALA A 134 -8.83 8.52 4.97
C ALA A 134 -9.51 9.90 5.06
N ALA A 135 -10.78 9.95 5.48
CA ALA A 135 -11.52 11.20 5.70
C ALA A 135 -11.25 11.84 7.07
N CYS A 136 -10.53 11.16 7.97
CA CYS A 136 -10.21 11.67 9.29
C CYS A 136 -9.02 12.64 9.25
N VAL A 137 -8.97 13.54 10.23
CA VAL A 137 -7.84 14.44 10.46
C VAL A 137 -7.31 14.22 11.88
N GLY A 138 -6.00 14.19 12.05
CA GLY A 138 -5.35 13.97 13.34
C GLY A 138 -5.14 12.49 13.65
N GLU A 139 -4.91 12.17 14.91
CA GLU A 139 -4.59 10.81 15.35
C GLU A 139 -5.86 9.93 15.38
N ILE A 140 -5.78 8.73 14.81
CA ILE A 140 -6.84 7.72 14.90
C ILE A 140 -6.53 6.80 16.07
N THR A 141 -7.43 6.73 17.04
CA THR A 141 -7.30 5.83 18.20
C THR A 141 -7.39 4.37 17.77
N LYS A 142 -6.35 3.59 18.05
CA LYS A 142 -6.34 2.15 17.79
C LYS A 142 -7.17 1.41 18.83
N LYS A 143 -7.88 0.35 18.43
CA LYS A 143 -8.62 -0.54 19.35
C LYS A 143 -7.71 -1.52 20.12
N TRP A 144 -6.46 -1.67 19.70
CA TRP A 144 -5.45 -2.46 20.38
C TRP A 144 -4.09 -1.79 20.26
N HIS A 145 -3.24 -1.97 21.25
CA HIS A 145 -1.87 -1.48 21.24
C HIS A 145 -0.92 -2.63 20.95
N SER A 146 0.01 -2.45 20.02
CA SER A 146 1.09 -3.40 19.85
C SER A 146 2.12 -3.20 20.97
N TYR A 147 2.75 -4.28 21.43
CA TYR A 147 3.75 -4.25 22.51
C TYR A 147 5.01 -3.41 22.16
N GLN A 148 5.16 -2.98 20.91
CA GLN A 148 6.27 -2.18 20.39
C GLN A 148 5.72 -0.98 19.61
N GLU A 149 5.32 0.08 20.31
CA GLU A 149 5.17 1.39 19.69
C GLU A 149 6.50 2.14 19.77
N SER A 150 7.30 2.07 18.72
CA SER A 150 8.32 3.09 18.48
C SER A 150 7.62 4.41 18.17
N LYS A 151 7.97 5.47 18.89
CA LYS A 151 7.51 6.84 18.66
C LYS A 151 8.04 7.33 17.30
N VAL A 152 7.35 7.01 16.24
CA VAL A 152 7.55 7.64 14.93
C VAL A 152 6.44 8.66 14.80
N GLY A 153 6.82 9.95 14.70
CA GLY A 153 5.86 11.04 14.53
C GLY A 153 4.94 10.84 13.32
N ASN A 154 3.91 11.66 13.18
CA ASN A 154 2.89 11.61 12.14
C ASN A 154 3.47 11.78 10.72
N ILE A 155 4.16 10.76 10.23
CA ILE A 155 4.70 10.67 8.89
C ILE A 155 3.82 9.69 8.13
N ILE A 156 3.26 10.13 7.01
CA ILE A 156 2.48 9.28 6.13
C ILE A 156 3.45 8.46 5.29
N TYR A 157 3.45 7.14 5.49
CA TYR A 157 4.21 6.20 4.69
C TYR A 157 3.30 5.52 3.67
N LEU A 158 3.74 5.50 2.42
CA LEU A 158 3.17 4.64 1.40
C LEU A 158 4.00 3.36 1.33
N HIS A 159 3.40 2.22 1.66
CA HIS A 159 4.06 0.92 1.61
C HIS A 159 3.71 0.19 0.31
N ILE A 160 4.72 -0.36 -0.35
CA ILE A 160 4.52 -1.20 -1.52
C ILE A 160 4.33 -2.64 -1.09
N VAL A 161 3.44 -3.28 -1.81
CA VAL A 161 3.04 -4.66 -1.57
C VAL A 161 2.98 -5.42 -2.90
N GLU A 162 3.70 -6.52 -3.01
CA GLU A 162 3.60 -7.45 -4.13
C GLU A 162 2.60 -8.56 -3.79
N LEU A 163 1.70 -8.85 -4.72
CA LEU A 163 0.74 -9.96 -4.62
C LEU A 163 1.35 -11.27 -5.12
#